data_adc22598094429168c6fdfcf4b62e7d9
#
_entry.id   adc22598094429168c6fdfcf4b62e7d9
#
_cell.length_a   1.000
_cell.length_b   1.000
_cell.length_c   1.000
_cell.angle_alpha   90.00
_cell.angle_beta   90.00
_cell.angle_gamma   90.00
#
_symmetry.space_group_name_H-M   'P 1'
#
loop_
_entity.id
_entity.type
_entity.pdbx_description
1 polymer ?
#
loop_
_entity_poly.entity_id
_entity_poly.type
_entity_poly.pdbx_seq_one_letter_code
_entity_poly.pdbx_strand_id
1 'polypeptide(L)'
;MFDKQYDVIVVGAGHAGSEAAAAAANMGASTLLITMNLQNIAQMSCNPAMGGIAKGQIVREIDAMGGYSGIVTDKTAIQFKMLNKSKGPAMWSPRAQSDRMRFAEEWRMMLERTPNVDFYQEMVSGLIIKNNRIIGVKTSLGIEIRAKAVVLTNGTFLNGLIHIGDKQFGGGRAGERAATGITEELIECGFESGRMKTGTPPRVDGRSLDFSKMTVQPGDENPDKFSYSDQTKPLEHQRDCHMTYTSPLVHDLLREGFDRSPMFNGRIKSIGPRYCPSIEDKINRFADKDRHQIFVEPEGWDTVEYYVNGFSTSLPEDIQYKALKSVEGFENVKFFRPGYAIEYDYFPPTQLRHTLETKLVEGLFFAGQINGTTGYEEAACQGLMAGINAALKAEEKPEFILKRNEAYIGVLIDDLITKGTEEPYRMFTSRAEYRTLLRQDNADLRLTPISHEIGLASTERLKRMEEKQNASNAFVQFFKDTSVKPEEINPILELVNSSAMKQSDKMFKIFARPNITLEHLRKIDAVEHYIQANKIDTEVLEQTEIQVKYAGYIDKEKNNADKLNRLEDIKIPENFNYNALKSLSYEAKEKLKKIKPRTLSQASRISGVSPSDISVMLVHMGR
;
A
#
# COMPACT_ATOMS: atom_id res chain seq x y z
N MET A 1 1.86 28.44 18.88
CA MET A 1 1.22 27.22 18.40
C MET A 1 -0.29 27.33 18.42
N PHE A 2 -0.93 27.56 19.54
CA PHE A 2 -2.40 27.54 19.67
C PHE A 2 -3.11 28.76 19.08
N ASP A 3 -2.43 29.90 18.98
CA ASP A 3 -2.95 31.11 18.34
C ASP A 3 -2.71 31.15 16.81
N LYS A 4 -2.00 30.17 16.26
CA LYS A 4 -1.71 30.07 14.84
C LYS A 4 -2.83 29.26 14.16
N GLN A 5 -3.26 29.68 12.98
CA GLN A 5 -4.05 28.86 12.09
C GLN A 5 -3.10 28.09 11.17
N TYR A 6 -3.18 26.76 11.17
CA TYR A 6 -2.45 25.91 10.26
C TYR A 6 -3.16 25.81 8.91
N ASP A 7 -2.43 25.51 7.86
CA ASP A 7 -3.03 25.13 6.58
C ASP A 7 -3.62 23.73 6.70
N VAL A 8 -2.86 22.79 7.28
CA VAL A 8 -3.28 21.38 7.43
C VAL A 8 -3.00 20.91 8.86
N ILE A 9 -3.98 20.27 9.48
CA ILE A 9 -3.77 19.45 10.69
C ILE A 9 -3.94 17.98 10.29
N VAL A 10 -2.96 17.15 10.67
CA VAL A 10 -3.01 15.69 10.51
C VAL A 10 -3.19 15.06 11.89
N VAL A 11 -4.25 14.28 12.06
CA VAL A 11 -4.59 13.59 13.31
C VAL A 11 -4.19 12.12 13.22
N GLY A 12 -3.23 11.71 14.04
CA GLY A 12 -2.62 10.39 14.01
C GLY A 12 -1.32 10.37 13.20
N ALA A 13 -0.31 9.70 13.72
CA ALA A 13 1.01 9.60 13.10
C ALA A 13 1.37 8.14 12.73
N GLY A 14 0.39 7.36 12.27
CA GLY A 14 0.63 6.08 11.61
C GLY A 14 1.17 6.28 10.18
N HIS A 15 1.25 5.21 9.39
CA HIS A 15 1.76 5.30 8.01
C HIS A 15 1.01 6.34 7.16
N ALA A 16 -0.32 6.42 7.30
CA ALA A 16 -1.12 7.42 6.59
C ALA A 16 -0.80 8.85 7.06
N GLY A 17 -0.78 9.08 8.39
CA GLY A 17 -0.54 10.41 8.93
C GLY A 17 0.87 10.92 8.67
N SER A 18 1.86 10.04 8.72
CA SER A 18 3.26 10.40 8.44
C SER A 18 3.44 10.83 6.98
N GLU A 19 2.89 10.08 6.02
CA GLU A 19 2.93 10.48 4.60
C GLU A 19 2.09 11.73 4.33
N ALA A 20 0.91 11.88 4.97
CA ALA A 20 0.08 13.06 4.79
C ALA A 20 0.78 14.34 5.28
N ALA A 21 1.42 14.27 6.45
CA ALA A 21 2.16 15.39 7.02
C ALA A 21 3.37 15.75 6.15
N ALA A 22 4.16 14.75 5.72
CA ALA A 22 5.30 14.96 4.84
C ALA A 22 4.87 15.59 3.51
N ALA A 23 3.82 15.07 2.87
CA ALA A 23 3.33 15.57 1.59
C ALA A 23 2.84 17.02 1.68
N ALA A 24 1.98 17.32 2.65
CA ALA A 24 1.44 18.68 2.83
C ALA A 24 2.56 19.70 3.11
N ALA A 25 3.49 19.36 4.00
CA ALA A 25 4.59 20.23 4.38
C ALA A 25 5.60 20.45 3.23
N ASN A 26 5.94 19.39 2.47
CA ASN A 26 6.83 19.52 1.32
C ASN A 26 6.22 20.34 0.17
N MET A 27 4.90 20.43 0.09
CA MET A 27 4.20 21.34 -0.81
C MET A 27 4.11 22.78 -0.29
N GLY A 28 4.69 23.08 0.89
CA GLY A 28 4.75 24.42 1.48
C GLY A 28 3.66 24.73 2.50
N ALA A 29 2.70 23.83 2.74
CA ALA A 29 1.64 24.04 3.70
C ALA A 29 2.16 24.01 5.15
N SER A 30 1.77 24.98 5.98
CA SER A 30 2.04 24.92 7.42
C SER A 30 1.23 23.76 8.02
N THR A 31 1.92 22.73 8.49
CA THR A 31 1.32 21.44 8.86
C THR A 31 1.56 21.14 10.34
N LEU A 32 0.51 20.77 11.07
CA LEU A 32 0.61 20.27 12.43
C LEU A 32 0.27 18.77 12.46
N LEU A 33 1.20 17.95 12.91
CA LEU A 33 0.99 16.53 13.17
C LEU A 33 0.68 16.31 14.65
N ILE A 34 -0.55 15.86 14.94
CA ILE A 34 -0.99 15.56 16.31
C ILE A 34 -1.07 14.05 16.49
N THR A 35 -0.39 13.54 17.50
CA THR A 35 -0.41 12.11 17.83
C THR A 35 -0.36 11.89 19.34
N MET A 36 -0.92 10.79 19.80
CA MET A 36 -0.90 10.43 21.23
C MET A 36 0.49 10.04 21.72
N ASN A 37 1.38 9.61 20.82
CA ASN A 37 2.74 9.21 21.18
C ASN A 37 3.72 9.48 20.03
N LEU A 38 4.62 10.42 20.20
CA LEU A 38 5.65 10.77 19.22
C LEU A 38 6.72 9.68 19.02
N GLN A 39 6.89 8.77 20.01
CA GLN A 39 7.85 7.67 19.88
C GLN A 39 7.33 6.54 18.95
N ASN A 40 6.03 6.52 18.68
CA ASN A 40 5.37 5.48 17.90
C ASN A 40 4.97 5.96 16.49
N ILE A 41 5.60 7.02 15.97
CA ILE A 41 5.38 7.50 14.59
C ILE A 41 5.64 6.36 13.62
N ALA A 42 4.69 6.10 12.72
CA ALA A 42 4.71 5.04 11.70
C ALA A 42 5.09 3.64 12.24
N GLN A 43 4.84 3.36 13.50
CA GLN A 43 5.20 2.07 14.10
C GLN A 43 4.50 0.91 13.40
N MET A 44 5.28 -0.11 13.03
CA MET A 44 4.78 -1.36 12.47
C MET A 44 4.13 -2.22 13.57
N SER A 45 2.81 -2.11 13.70
CA SER A 45 2.05 -2.80 14.76
C SER A 45 1.83 -4.30 14.49
N CYS A 46 1.90 -4.69 13.23
CA CYS A 46 1.73 -6.06 12.75
C CYS A 46 3.05 -6.56 12.16
N ASN A 47 3.05 -7.19 10.99
CA ASN A 47 4.26 -7.69 10.33
C ASN A 47 5.26 -6.53 10.09
N PRO A 48 6.54 -6.66 10.52
CA PRO A 48 7.56 -5.64 10.28
C PRO A 48 8.11 -5.73 8.84
N ALA A 49 7.23 -5.58 7.85
CA ALA A 49 7.57 -5.65 6.44
C ALA A 49 6.79 -4.64 5.60
N MET A 50 7.44 -4.10 4.57
CA MET A 50 6.86 -3.23 3.56
C MET A 50 6.87 -3.89 2.20
N GLY A 51 5.83 -3.64 1.40
CA GLY A 51 5.70 -4.19 0.06
C GLY A 51 5.06 -5.59 0.01
N GLY A 52 5.41 -6.33 -1.02
CA GLY A 52 4.75 -7.58 -1.39
C GLY A 52 3.81 -7.41 -2.58
N ILE A 53 3.03 -8.44 -2.90
CA ILE A 53 2.21 -8.50 -4.12
C ILE A 53 1.26 -7.30 -4.22
N ALA A 54 1.37 -6.51 -5.29
CA ALA A 54 0.72 -5.23 -5.56
C ALA A 54 1.12 -4.09 -4.60
N LYS A 55 1.54 -4.40 -3.39
CA LYS A 55 1.90 -3.42 -2.38
C LYS A 55 3.29 -2.82 -2.63
N GLY A 56 4.22 -3.63 -3.13
CA GLY A 56 5.52 -3.14 -3.57
C GLY A 56 5.40 -2.08 -4.67
N GLN A 57 4.46 -2.26 -5.59
CA GLN A 57 4.12 -1.26 -6.61
C GLN A 57 3.64 0.05 -5.98
N ILE A 58 2.76 -0.02 -4.97
CA ILE A 58 2.28 1.16 -4.24
C ILE A 58 3.43 1.91 -3.56
N VAL A 59 4.36 1.22 -2.90
CA VAL A 59 5.52 1.88 -2.25
C VAL A 59 6.40 2.58 -3.29
N ARG A 60 6.64 1.95 -4.44
CA ARG A 60 7.36 2.57 -5.56
C ARG A 60 6.64 3.80 -6.10
N GLU A 61 5.31 3.77 -6.17
CA GLU A 61 4.50 4.93 -6.58
C GLU A 61 4.54 6.07 -5.55
N ILE A 62 4.46 5.75 -4.26
CA ILE A 62 4.64 6.73 -3.18
C ILE A 62 6.01 7.41 -3.30
N ASP A 63 7.08 6.63 -3.47
CA ASP A 63 8.44 7.15 -3.62
C ASP A 63 8.59 8.01 -4.88
N ALA A 64 8.05 7.55 -6.03
CA ALA A 64 8.07 8.29 -7.28
C ALA A 64 7.44 9.68 -7.16
N MET A 65 6.42 9.81 -6.33
CA MET A 65 5.75 11.08 -6.05
C MET A 65 6.47 11.95 -5.02
N GLY A 66 7.51 11.46 -4.35
CA GLY A 66 8.25 12.21 -3.34
C GLY A 66 7.86 11.88 -1.90
N GLY A 67 7.06 10.82 -1.67
CA GLY A 67 6.79 10.28 -0.35
C GLY A 67 8.01 9.61 0.29
N TYR A 68 7.94 9.30 1.56
CA TYR A 68 9.09 8.87 2.36
C TYR A 68 9.13 7.37 2.64
N SER A 69 8.02 6.63 2.49
CA SER A 69 7.94 5.20 2.83
C SER A 69 9.01 4.35 2.16
N GLY A 70 9.33 4.61 0.89
CA GLY A 70 10.40 3.91 0.16
C GLY A 70 11.77 4.15 0.76
N ILE A 71 12.10 5.41 1.04
CA ILE A 71 13.40 5.82 1.62
C ILE A 71 13.56 5.22 3.02
N VAL A 72 12.54 5.34 3.88
CA VAL A 72 12.59 4.79 5.25
C VAL A 72 12.72 3.27 5.21
N THR A 73 12.00 2.62 4.30
CA THR A 73 12.10 1.16 4.13
C THR A 73 13.53 0.74 3.77
N ASP A 74 14.15 1.38 2.78
CA ASP A 74 15.51 1.05 2.37
C ASP A 74 16.53 1.25 3.50
N LYS A 75 16.42 2.36 4.24
CA LYS A 75 17.33 2.67 5.36
C LYS A 75 17.20 1.72 6.54
N THR A 76 16.07 1.04 6.68
CA THR A 76 15.76 0.21 7.84
C THR A 76 15.49 -1.25 7.51
N ALA A 77 15.61 -1.61 6.24
CA ALA A 77 15.44 -2.99 5.79
C ALA A 77 16.50 -3.92 6.42
N ILE A 78 16.07 -5.15 6.70
CA ILE A 78 16.94 -6.25 7.15
C ILE A 78 16.96 -7.41 6.16
N GLN A 79 15.99 -7.45 5.25
CA GLN A 79 15.95 -8.42 4.15
C GLN A 79 15.16 -7.80 2.98
N PHE A 80 15.56 -8.12 1.76
CA PHE A 80 14.84 -7.73 0.54
C PHE A 80 14.58 -8.93 -0.37
N LYS A 81 13.40 -8.96 -0.98
CA LYS A 81 13.03 -10.00 -1.93
C LYS A 81 12.11 -9.45 -3.02
N MET A 82 12.45 -9.68 -4.27
CA MET A 82 11.56 -9.43 -5.40
C MET A 82 10.64 -10.63 -5.62
N LEU A 83 9.37 -10.49 -5.26
CA LEU A 83 8.37 -11.54 -5.42
C LEU A 83 7.90 -11.65 -6.87
N ASN A 84 7.49 -12.86 -7.28
CA ASN A 84 6.94 -13.15 -8.61
C ASN A 84 7.90 -12.87 -9.79
N LYS A 85 9.22 -12.94 -9.60
CA LYS A 85 10.20 -12.79 -10.71
C LYS A 85 9.89 -13.67 -11.91
N SER A 86 9.49 -14.91 -11.69
CA SER A 86 9.14 -15.87 -12.77
C SER A 86 7.88 -15.52 -13.56
N LYS A 87 7.05 -14.58 -13.09
CA LYS A 87 5.78 -14.21 -13.73
C LYS A 87 5.88 -12.97 -14.62
N GLY A 88 7.07 -12.41 -14.77
CA GLY A 88 7.34 -11.25 -15.59
C GLY A 88 7.12 -9.89 -14.88
N PRO A 89 7.61 -8.78 -15.49
CA PRO A 89 7.72 -7.46 -14.86
C PRO A 89 6.40 -6.87 -14.36
N ALA A 90 5.28 -7.15 -15.00
CA ALA A 90 3.95 -6.72 -14.56
C ALA A 90 3.54 -7.28 -13.19
N MET A 91 4.19 -8.36 -12.76
CA MET A 91 3.89 -9.06 -11.49
C MET A 91 5.03 -8.91 -10.46
N TRP A 92 6.17 -8.36 -10.84
CA TRP A 92 7.29 -8.13 -9.92
C TRP A 92 6.86 -7.22 -8.79
N SER A 93 7.09 -7.67 -7.58
CA SER A 93 6.59 -7.01 -6.39
C SER A 93 7.67 -7.00 -5.32
N PRO A 94 8.36 -5.87 -5.09
CA PRO A 94 9.38 -5.78 -4.07
C PRO A 94 8.78 -5.90 -2.67
N ARG A 95 9.48 -6.60 -1.78
CA ARG A 95 9.18 -6.74 -0.36
C ARG A 95 10.44 -6.62 0.47
N ALA A 96 10.41 -5.81 1.49
CA ALA A 96 11.47 -5.72 2.48
C ALA A 96 10.94 -6.08 3.86
N GLN A 97 11.71 -6.89 4.59
CA GLN A 97 11.58 -7.02 6.03
C GLN A 97 12.31 -5.86 6.66
N SER A 98 11.71 -5.19 7.64
CA SER A 98 12.26 -3.98 8.25
C SER A 98 12.63 -4.19 9.71
N ASP A 99 13.63 -3.44 10.18
CA ASP A 99 13.86 -3.25 11.61
C ASP A 99 12.77 -2.33 12.15
N ARG A 100 11.87 -2.90 12.95
CA ARG A 100 10.67 -2.22 13.45
C ARG A 100 10.97 -0.98 14.27
N MET A 101 12.01 -1.03 15.12
CA MET A 101 12.37 0.11 15.97
C MET A 101 13.01 1.22 15.14
N ARG A 102 13.98 0.86 14.30
CA ARG A 102 14.67 1.82 13.42
C ARG A 102 13.72 2.43 12.40
N PHE A 103 12.70 1.71 11.94
CA PHE A 103 11.68 2.22 11.01
C PHE A 103 10.89 3.39 11.63
N ALA A 104 10.43 3.25 12.86
CA ALA A 104 9.72 4.32 13.57
C ALA A 104 10.64 5.51 13.87
N GLU A 105 11.89 5.24 14.29
CA GLU A 105 12.90 6.27 14.55
C GLU A 105 13.23 7.05 13.27
N GLU A 106 13.52 6.37 12.16
CA GLU A 106 13.86 7.04 10.89
C GLU A 106 12.70 7.88 10.36
N TRP A 107 11.45 7.38 10.45
CA TRP A 107 10.28 8.17 10.10
C TRP A 107 10.19 9.47 10.93
N ARG A 108 10.35 9.35 12.23
CA ARG A 108 10.36 10.52 13.13
C ARG A 108 11.44 11.52 12.74
N MET A 109 12.67 11.03 12.54
CA MET A 109 13.80 11.89 12.18
C MET A 109 13.61 12.57 10.82
N MET A 110 13.02 11.87 9.84
CA MET A 110 12.71 12.46 8.55
C MET A 110 11.65 13.57 8.67
N LEU A 111 10.58 13.34 9.44
CA LEU A 111 9.56 14.36 9.66
C LEU A 111 10.09 15.56 10.43
N GLU A 112 10.94 15.37 11.45
CA GLU A 112 11.58 16.45 12.20
C GLU A 112 12.51 17.30 11.33
N ARG A 113 13.08 16.74 10.28
CA ARG A 113 13.90 17.45 9.28
C ARG A 113 13.10 18.08 8.16
N THR A 114 11.82 17.74 8.05
CA THR A 114 10.93 18.28 7.01
C THR A 114 10.48 19.69 7.41
N PRO A 115 10.78 20.72 6.60
CA PRO A 115 10.29 22.07 6.86
C PRO A 115 8.75 22.09 6.96
N ASN A 116 8.22 23.06 7.69
CA ASN A 116 6.77 23.32 7.84
C ASN A 116 5.98 22.25 8.62
N VAL A 117 6.63 21.27 9.25
CA VAL A 117 5.98 20.31 10.15
C VAL A 117 6.18 20.74 11.59
N ASP A 118 5.07 21.02 12.29
CA ASP A 118 5.02 21.15 13.73
C ASP A 118 4.44 19.86 14.35
N PHE A 119 4.83 19.54 15.58
CA PHE A 119 4.38 18.33 16.29
C PHE A 119 3.66 18.69 17.57
N TYR A 120 2.60 17.94 17.89
CA TYR A 120 1.94 18.03 19.18
C TYR A 120 1.55 16.65 19.70
N GLN A 121 2.03 16.30 20.89
CA GLN A 121 1.69 15.04 21.53
C GLN A 121 0.44 15.21 22.39
N GLU A 122 -0.71 14.87 21.83
CA GLU A 122 -1.99 14.88 22.51
C GLU A 122 -3.02 14.03 21.76
N MET A 123 -4.08 13.64 22.40
CA MET A 123 -5.24 13.02 21.78
C MET A 123 -6.21 14.07 21.26
N VAL A 124 -6.59 13.96 20.00
CA VAL A 124 -7.71 14.71 19.44
C VAL A 124 -9.01 13.96 19.79
N SER A 125 -9.90 14.64 20.49
CA SER A 125 -11.19 14.09 20.96
C SER A 125 -12.39 14.72 20.28
N GLY A 126 -12.21 15.76 19.47
CA GLY A 126 -13.31 16.43 18.78
C GLY A 126 -12.88 17.23 17.56
N LEU A 127 -13.85 17.62 16.76
CA LEU A 127 -13.72 18.41 15.55
C LEU A 127 -14.42 19.75 15.72
N ILE A 128 -13.87 20.80 15.14
CA ILE A 128 -14.50 22.12 15.13
C ILE A 128 -15.09 22.34 13.74
N ILE A 129 -16.40 22.15 13.60
CA ILE A 129 -17.13 22.24 12.34
C ILE A 129 -18.09 23.44 12.40
N LYS A 130 -18.08 24.25 11.35
CA LYS A 130 -18.99 25.38 11.19
C LYS A 130 -19.53 25.43 9.78
N ASN A 131 -20.84 25.47 9.61
CA ASN A 131 -21.50 25.52 8.29
C ASN A 131 -21.02 24.39 7.34
N ASN A 132 -20.94 23.16 7.83
CA ASN A 132 -20.44 21.99 7.11
C ASN A 132 -18.98 22.12 6.58
N ARG A 133 -18.17 22.96 7.23
CA ARG A 133 -16.75 23.12 6.93
C ARG A 133 -15.93 22.90 8.19
N ILE A 134 -14.85 22.15 8.07
CA ILE A 134 -13.88 21.98 9.16
C ILE A 134 -13.11 23.30 9.36
N ILE A 135 -12.93 23.70 10.61
CA ILE A 135 -12.13 24.89 10.96
C ILE A 135 -11.06 24.59 12.02
N GLY A 136 -10.96 23.34 12.46
CA GLY A 136 -9.95 22.91 13.42
C GLY A 136 -10.31 21.64 14.17
N VAL A 137 -9.54 21.36 15.20
CA VAL A 137 -9.70 20.21 16.09
C VAL A 137 -9.68 20.62 17.55
N LYS A 138 -10.27 19.79 18.41
CA LYS A 138 -10.24 19.92 19.86
C LYS A 138 -9.50 18.75 20.48
N THR A 139 -8.59 19.04 21.39
CA THR A 139 -7.83 18.01 22.11
C THR A 139 -8.57 17.53 23.35
N SER A 140 -8.14 16.41 23.93
CA SER A 140 -8.72 15.85 25.16
C SER A 140 -8.54 16.79 26.37
N LEU A 141 -7.55 17.67 26.33
CA LEU A 141 -7.34 18.72 27.34
C LEU A 141 -8.17 20.00 27.08
N GLY A 142 -9.03 20.00 26.07
CA GLY A 142 -9.93 21.10 25.75
C GLY A 142 -9.31 22.24 24.93
N ILE A 143 -8.10 22.08 24.42
CA ILE A 143 -7.44 23.07 23.56
C ILE A 143 -8.00 22.98 22.14
N GLU A 144 -8.41 24.13 21.60
CA GLU A 144 -8.84 24.26 20.21
C GLU A 144 -7.68 24.73 19.33
N ILE A 145 -7.45 24.04 18.23
CA ILE A 145 -6.39 24.37 17.25
C ILE A 145 -7.04 24.52 15.89
N ARG A 146 -6.83 25.66 15.24
CA ARG A 146 -7.47 26.03 13.99
C ARG A 146 -6.67 25.56 12.78
N ALA A 147 -7.39 25.12 11.73
CA ALA A 147 -6.82 24.76 10.44
C ALA A 147 -7.80 25.05 9.30
N LYS A 148 -7.26 25.16 8.07
CA LYS A 148 -8.06 25.25 6.83
C LYS A 148 -8.53 23.87 6.39
N ALA A 149 -7.72 22.81 6.62
CA ALA A 149 -8.02 21.43 6.32
C ALA A 149 -7.55 20.49 7.44
N VAL A 150 -8.26 19.37 7.61
CA VAL A 150 -7.92 18.35 8.62
C VAL A 150 -7.92 16.97 7.93
N VAL A 151 -6.88 16.19 8.21
CA VAL A 151 -6.75 14.80 7.73
C VAL A 151 -6.84 13.85 8.92
N LEU A 152 -7.88 13.01 8.98
CA LEU A 152 -8.03 11.98 10.01
C LEU A 152 -7.38 10.66 9.55
N THR A 153 -6.46 10.16 10.39
CA THR A 153 -5.69 8.93 10.11
C THR A 153 -5.61 8.02 11.34
N ASN A 154 -6.73 7.85 12.02
CA ASN A 154 -6.81 7.28 13.38
C ASN A 154 -6.46 5.76 13.45
N GLY A 155 -6.35 5.05 12.34
CA GLY A 155 -5.95 3.64 12.32
C GLY A 155 -6.92 2.76 13.12
N THR A 156 -6.37 1.93 14.01
CA THR A 156 -7.13 1.04 14.89
C THR A 156 -7.57 1.70 16.21
N PHE A 157 -7.41 3.03 16.34
CA PHE A 157 -7.59 3.72 17.61
C PHE A 157 -9.01 4.21 17.85
N LEU A 158 -9.82 4.49 16.80
CA LEU A 158 -11.20 4.97 16.97
C LEU A 158 -12.06 3.92 17.69
N ASN A 159 -12.43 4.23 18.93
CA ASN A 159 -13.16 3.34 19.82
C ASN A 159 -12.56 1.91 19.82
N GLY A 160 -11.21 1.86 19.80
CA GLY A 160 -10.46 0.61 19.71
C GLY A 160 -10.71 -0.30 20.91
N LEU A 161 -10.97 -1.59 20.63
CA LEU A 161 -11.26 -2.61 21.63
C LEU A 161 -10.42 -3.87 21.36
N ILE A 162 -9.53 -4.18 22.29
CA ILE A 162 -8.63 -5.35 22.20
C ILE A 162 -9.29 -6.56 22.86
N HIS A 163 -9.17 -7.73 22.21
CA HIS A 163 -9.71 -9.00 22.68
C HIS A 163 -8.61 -10.06 22.78
N ILE A 164 -8.52 -10.71 23.93
CA ILE A 164 -7.67 -11.89 24.19
C ILE A 164 -8.50 -12.92 24.97
N GLY A 165 -8.98 -13.95 24.30
CA GLY A 165 -9.88 -14.94 24.90
C GLY A 165 -11.10 -14.27 25.54
N ASP A 166 -11.30 -14.53 26.84
CA ASP A 166 -12.43 -14.00 27.60
C ASP A 166 -12.28 -12.53 28.01
N LYS A 167 -11.11 -11.94 27.80
CA LYS A 167 -10.80 -10.57 28.24
C LYS A 167 -10.93 -9.59 27.10
N GLN A 168 -11.43 -8.39 27.43
CA GLN A 168 -11.46 -7.25 26.52
C GLN A 168 -11.12 -5.96 27.27
N PHE A 169 -10.48 -5.02 26.58
CA PHE A 169 -10.10 -3.73 27.15
C PHE A 169 -9.93 -2.67 26.03
N GLY A 170 -10.23 -1.42 26.36
CA GLY A 170 -10.07 -0.31 25.44
C GLY A 170 -8.61 -0.08 25.08
N GLY A 171 -8.32 0.08 23.79
CA GLY A 171 -6.99 0.38 23.29
C GLY A 171 -6.94 0.33 21.77
N GLY A 172 -6.07 1.16 21.18
CA GLY A 172 -5.81 1.14 19.75
C GLY A 172 -4.67 0.16 19.37
N ARG A 173 -3.84 -0.16 20.34
CA ARG A 173 -2.72 -1.12 20.29
C ARG A 173 -2.42 -1.58 21.72
N ALA A 174 -1.79 -2.75 21.90
CA ALA A 174 -1.40 -3.22 23.24
C ALA A 174 -0.54 -2.16 23.95
N GLY A 175 -0.99 -1.74 25.15
CA GLY A 175 -0.33 -0.71 25.95
C GLY A 175 -0.68 0.74 25.58
N GLU A 176 -1.53 0.99 24.59
CA GLU A 176 -1.93 2.33 24.16
C GLU A 176 -3.46 2.53 24.26
N ARG A 177 -3.88 3.72 24.67
CA ARG A 177 -5.30 4.07 24.84
C ARG A 177 -6.04 4.10 23.50
N ALA A 178 -7.36 3.89 23.54
CA ALA A 178 -8.24 4.19 22.41
C ALA A 178 -8.44 5.71 22.25
N ALA A 179 -8.72 6.15 21.02
CA ALA A 179 -9.20 7.49 20.74
C ALA A 179 -10.73 7.49 20.73
N THR A 180 -11.34 8.40 21.48
CA THR A 180 -12.79 8.50 21.65
C THR A 180 -13.26 9.92 21.35
N GLY A 181 -14.56 10.10 21.04
CA GLY A 181 -15.20 11.38 20.79
C GLY A 181 -15.38 11.71 19.30
N ILE A 182 -14.40 11.43 18.46
CA ILE A 182 -14.46 11.75 17.01
C ILE A 182 -15.56 10.98 16.29
N THR A 183 -15.73 9.69 16.57
CA THR A 183 -16.75 8.86 15.92
C THR A 183 -18.14 9.40 16.18
N GLU A 184 -18.44 9.75 17.42
CA GLU A 184 -19.72 10.26 17.88
C GLU A 184 -20.06 11.58 17.15
N GLU A 185 -19.12 12.52 17.09
CA GLU A 185 -19.30 13.79 16.39
C GLU A 185 -19.51 13.60 14.88
N LEU A 186 -18.79 12.66 14.24
CA LEU A 186 -18.99 12.36 12.82
C LEU A 186 -20.37 11.76 12.55
N ILE A 187 -20.86 10.89 13.45
CA ILE A 187 -22.24 10.35 13.36
C ILE A 187 -23.27 11.48 13.49
N GLU A 188 -23.08 12.41 14.40
CA GLU A 188 -23.94 13.60 14.55
C GLU A 188 -23.94 14.48 13.28
N CYS A 189 -22.81 14.54 12.56
CA CYS A 189 -22.71 15.20 11.25
C CYS A 189 -23.38 14.41 10.12
N GLY A 190 -23.92 13.22 10.37
CA GLY A 190 -24.63 12.38 9.40
C GLY A 190 -23.76 11.33 8.69
N PHE A 191 -22.54 11.08 9.15
CA PHE A 191 -21.71 10.01 8.60
C PHE A 191 -22.23 8.64 9.02
N GLU A 192 -22.26 7.72 8.07
CA GLU A 192 -22.42 6.28 8.35
C GLU A 192 -21.09 5.75 8.90
N SER A 193 -21.15 4.96 9.95
CA SER A 193 -20.00 4.27 10.55
C SER A 193 -20.25 2.77 10.63
N GLY A 194 -19.16 2.01 10.79
CA GLY A 194 -19.21 0.57 11.04
C GLY A 194 -18.01 0.14 11.87
N ARG A 195 -17.91 -1.15 12.18
CA ARG A 195 -16.75 -1.70 12.89
C ARG A 195 -16.05 -2.74 12.04
N MET A 196 -14.73 -2.67 12.05
CA MET A 196 -13.86 -3.67 11.45
C MET A 196 -12.96 -4.31 12.50
N LYS A 197 -12.44 -5.49 12.16
CA LYS A 197 -11.54 -6.26 13.02
C LYS A 197 -10.24 -6.54 12.29
N THR A 198 -9.13 -6.43 13.00
CA THR A 198 -7.85 -7.02 12.60
C THR A 198 -7.24 -7.80 13.76
N GLY A 199 -6.07 -8.40 13.55
CA GLY A 199 -5.40 -9.16 14.60
C GLY A 199 -3.90 -9.22 14.38
N THR A 200 -3.19 -9.61 15.42
CA THR A 200 -1.74 -9.78 15.40
C THR A 200 -1.36 -11.09 16.10
N PRO A 201 -0.28 -11.78 15.69
CA PRO A 201 0.21 -12.96 16.36
C PRO A 201 1.03 -12.62 17.60
N PRO A 202 1.38 -13.63 18.42
CA PRO A 202 2.33 -13.47 19.50
C PRO A 202 3.70 -12.98 19.02
N ARG A 203 4.42 -12.33 19.93
CA ARG A 203 5.86 -12.07 19.81
C ARG A 203 6.61 -12.99 20.75
N VAL A 204 7.72 -13.53 20.29
CA VAL A 204 8.49 -14.54 21.00
C VAL A 204 9.97 -14.19 21.07
N ASP A 205 10.64 -14.74 22.08
CA ASP A 205 12.08 -14.63 22.27
C ASP A 205 12.81 -15.62 21.33
N GLY A 206 13.49 -15.12 20.32
CA GLY A 206 14.25 -15.94 19.38
C GLY A 206 15.33 -16.81 20.00
N ARG A 207 15.85 -16.44 21.19
CA ARG A 207 16.83 -17.25 21.93
C ARG A 207 16.23 -18.55 22.48
N SER A 208 14.90 -18.63 22.54
CA SER A 208 14.15 -19.80 22.98
C SER A 208 13.69 -20.71 21.84
N LEU A 209 14.00 -20.36 20.59
CA LEU A 209 13.63 -21.11 19.39
C LEU A 209 14.79 -21.98 18.90
N ASP A 210 14.46 -23.14 18.35
CA ASP A 210 15.40 -24.02 17.67
C ASP A 210 15.29 -23.85 16.14
N PHE A 211 16.05 -22.92 15.60
CA PHE A 211 16.06 -22.61 14.16
C PHE A 211 16.59 -23.74 13.29
N SER A 212 17.32 -24.71 13.86
CA SER A 212 17.84 -25.87 13.11
C SER A 212 16.73 -26.79 12.61
N LYS A 213 15.54 -26.72 13.22
CA LYS A 213 14.32 -27.45 12.84
C LYS A 213 13.46 -26.69 11.82
N MET A 214 13.84 -25.51 11.43
CA MET A 214 13.07 -24.65 10.54
C MET A 214 13.73 -24.52 9.18
N THR A 215 12.93 -24.25 8.15
CA THR A 215 13.45 -23.98 6.79
C THR A 215 13.86 -22.52 6.69
N VAL A 216 15.11 -22.27 6.34
CA VAL A 216 15.63 -20.91 6.11
C VAL A 216 14.93 -20.28 4.89
N GLN A 217 14.56 -19.02 5.02
CA GLN A 217 13.95 -18.19 3.96
C GLN A 217 14.85 -16.98 3.72
N PRO A 218 15.86 -17.11 2.82
CA PRO A 218 16.80 -16.04 2.53
C PRO A 218 16.14 -14.94 1.68
N GLY A 219 16.73 -13.75 1.73
CA GLY A 219 16.47 -12.68 0.78
C GLY A 219 17.02 -12.99 -0.61
N ASP A 220 16.91 -12.02 -1.52
CA ASP A 220 17.53 -12.12 -2.84
C ASP A 220 19.06 -12.01 -2.70
N GLU A 221 19.80 -12.78 -3.47
CA GLU A 221 21.27 -12.80 -3.47
C GLU A 221 21.85 -11.44 -3.89
N ASN A 222 21.23 -10.80 -4.86
CA ASN A 222 21.49 -9.43 -5.29
C ASN A 222 20.23 -8.60 -5.02
N PRO A 223 20.07 -8.05 -3.81
CA PRO A 223 18.91 -7.28 -3.44
C PRO A 223 18.85 -5.96 -4.21
N ASP A 224 17.64 -5.54 -4.55
CA ASP A 224 17.32 -4.21 -5.02
C ASP A 224 16.86 -3.32 -3.85
N LYS A 225 16.31 -2.15 -4.13
CA LYS A 225 15.75 -1.21 -3.16
C LYS A 225 14.42 -0.65 -3.62
N PHE A 226 13.69 0.01 -2.71
CA PHE A 226 12.41 0.65 -3.05
C PHE A 226 12.56 2.04 -3.65
N SER A 227 13.44 2.87 -3.08
CA SER A 227 13.52 4.28 -3.48
C SER A 227 14.29 4.47 -4.78
N TYR A 228 13.77 5.36 -5.64
CA TYR A 228 14.49 5.87 -6.80
C TYR A 228 15.59 6.87 -6.42
N SER A 229 15.63 7.32 -5.16
CA SER A 229 16.62 8.29 -4.69
C SER A 229 18.00 7.66 -4.49
N ASP A 230 19.06 8.42 -4.79
CA ASP A 230 20.45 8.04 -4.50
C ASP A 230 20.82 8.16 -3.02
N GLN A 231 19.91 8.67 -2.19
CA GLN A 231 20.09 8.73 -0.73
C GLN A 231 20.04 7.34 -0.07
N THR A 232 19.58 6.32 -0.78
CA THR A 232 19.50 4.94 -0.30
C THR A 232 20.29 4.01 -1.20
N LYS A 233 20.73 2.88 -0.64
CA LYS A 233 21.45 1.82 -1.35
C LYS A 233 20.81 0.48 -1.06
N PRO A 234 20.97 -0.51 -1.96
CA PRO A 234 20.63 -1.90 -1.67
C PRO A 234 21.33 -2.43 -0.43
N LEU A 235 20.75 -3.43 0.22
CA LEU A 235 21.35 -4.08 1.39
C LEU A 235 22.65 -4.80 1.00
N GLU A 236 23.71 -4.58 1.78
CA GLU A 236 24.97 -5.33 1.67
C GLU A 236 24.94 -6.65 2.45
N HIS A 237 24.19 -6.68 3.55
CA HIS A 237 23.98 -7.85 4.38
C HIS A 237 22.49 -8.01 4.67
N GLN A 238 22.06 -9.25 4.87
CA GLN A 238 20.65 -9.56 5.13
C GLN A 238 20.52 -10.53 6.31
N ARG A 239 19.37 -10.46 6.99
CA ARG A 239 18.99 -11.36 8.05
C ARG A 239 17.88 -12.30 7.56
N ASP A 240 18.07 -13.62 7.73
CA ASP A 240 17.11 -14.58 7.23
C ASP A 240 15.85 -14.65 8.09
N CYS A 241 14.72 -14.88 7.42
CA CYS A 241 13.50 -15.38 8.02
C CYS A 241 13.54 -16.92 8.04
N HIS A 242 12.66 -17.53 8.84
CA HIS A 242 12.53 -18.98 8.93
C HIS A 242 11.07 -19.39 8.71
N MET A 243 10.85 -20.62 8.35
CA MET A 243 9.52 -21.18 8.14
C MET A 243 9.37 -22.53 8.84
N THR A 244 8.26 -22.71 9.51
CA THR A 244 7.81 -24.00 10.09
C THR A 244 6.33 -24.19 9.83
N TYR A 245 5.71 -25.19 10.43
CA TYR A 245 4.32 -25.55 10.16
C TYR A 245 3.58 -25.88 11.47
N THR A 246 2.27 -25.65 11.49
CA THR A 246 1.38 -26.29 12.46
C THR A 246 1.25 -27.79 12.15
N SER A 247 0.74 -28.54 13.09
CA SER A 247 0.43 -29.98 12.96
C SER A 247 -1.00 -30.27 13.44
N PRO A 248 -1.56 -31.47 13.20
CA PRO A 248 -2.86 -31.86 13.75
C PRO A 248 -2.95 -31.69 15.27
N LEU A 249 -1.87 -32.03 16.01
CA LEU A 249 -1.81 -31.79 17.45
C LEU A 249 -1.97 -30.32 17.82
N VAL A 250 -1.29 -29.41 17.08
CA VAL A 250 -1.42 -27.97 17.29
C VAL A 250 -2.84 -27.52 17.02
N HIS A 251 -3.48 -28.06 15.97
CA HIS A 251 -4.87 -27.74 15.64
C HIS A 251 -5.85 -28.18 16.74
N ASP A 252 -5.66 -29.37 17.32
CA ASP A 252 -6.50 -29.87 18.41
C ASP A 252 -6.36 -29.00 19.66
N LEU A 253 -5.13 -28.62 20.02
CA LEU A 253 -4.87 -27.71 21.13
C LEU A 253 -5.53 -26.33 20.92
N LEU A 254 -5.50 -25.79 19.71
CA LEU A 254 -6.17 -24.53 19.41
C LEU A 254 -7.70 -24.64 19.49
N ARG A 255 -8.29 -25.80 19.10
CA ARG A 255 -9.73 -26.05 19.21
C ARG A 255 -10.22 -26.09 20.66
N GLU A 256 -9.38 -26.49 21.63
CA GLU A 256 -9.71 -26.43 23.06
C GLU A 256 -10.09 -25.02 23.53
N GLY A 257 -9.64 -23.98 22.82
CA GLY A 257 -9.93 -22.59 23.15
C GLY A 257 -11.11 -21.96 22.39
N PHE A 258 -11.80 -22.68 21.50
CA PHE A 258 -12.84 -22.11 20.65
C PHE A 258 -14.04 -21.55 21.42
N ASP A 259 -14.46 -22.20 22.47
CA ASP A 259 -15.56 -21.73 23.33
C ASP A 259 -15.21 -20.39 24.02
N ARG A 260 -13.95 -20.13 24.24
CA ARG A 260 -13.40 -18.90 24.82
C ARG A 260 -12.95 -17.88 23.78
N SER A 261 -13.02 -18.22 22.48
CA SER A 261 -12.66 -17.32 21.40
C SER A 261 -13.70 -16.22 21.22
N PRO A 262 -13.33 -14.95 21.23
CA PRO A 262 -14.26 -13.84 20.99
C PRO A 262 -14.84 -13.85 19.57
N MET A 263 -14.21 -14.53 18.63
CA MET A 263 -14.72 -14.73 17.27
C MET A 263 -15.85 -15.76 17.19
N PHE A 264 -15.77 -16.85 17.98
CA PHE A 264 -16.73 -17.94 17.91
C PHE A 264 -17.86 -17.80 18.94
N ASN A 265 -17.62 -17.11 20.06
CA ASN A 265 -18.65 -16.86 21.07
C ASN A 265 -19.52 -15.61 20.78
N GLY A 266 -19.33 -14.93 19.63
CA GLY A 266 -20.14 -13.81 19.19
C GLY A 266 -19.85 -12.47 19.85
N ARG A 267 -18.76 -12.33 20.61
CA ARG A 267 -18.32 -11.03 21.15
C ARG A 267 -17.82 -10.12 20.03
N ILE A 268 -17.00 -10.64 19.12
CA ILE A 268 -16.60 -9.95 17.90
C ILE A 268 -17.69 -10.15 16.86
N LYS A 269 -18.37 -9.05 16.48
CA LYS A 269 -19.41 -9.03 15.45
C LYS A 269 -18.91 -8.45 14.12
N SER A 270 -17.77 -7.80 14.15
CA SER A 270 -17.16 -7.14 12.98
C SER A 270 -16.48 -8.14 12.05
N ILE A 271 -16.39 -7.77 10.78
CA ILE A 271 -15.77 -8.58 9.74
C ILE A 271 -14.25 -8.36 9.76
N GLY A 272 -13.49 -9.44 9.79
CA GLY A 272 -12.02 -9.42 9.67
C GLY A 272 -11.53 -9.55 8.24
N PRO A 273 -10.24 -9.29 7.99
CA PRO A 273 -9.66 -9.33 6.65
C PRO A 273 -9.63 -10.76 6.10
N ARG A 274 -10.20 -10.95 4.91
CA ARG A 274 -10.31 -12.24 4.22
C ARG A 274 -8.96 -12.92 3.96
N TYR A 275 -7.93 -12.13 3.69
CA TYR A 275 -6.60 -12.61 3.28
C TYR A 275 -5.55 -12.61 4.39
N CYS A 276 -5.95 -12.33 5.63
CA CYS A 276 -5.13 -12.50 6.83
C CYS A 276 -6.01 -13.10 7.93
N PRO A 277 -6.55 -14.32 7.71
CA PRO A 277 -7.38 -14.98 8.70
C PRO A 277 -6.54 -15.32 9.93
N SER A 278 -7.17 -15.32 11.09
CA SER A 278 -6.57 -15.85 12.31
C SER A 278 -6.28 -17.36 12.18
N ILE A 279 -5.42 -17.90 13.02
CA ILE A 279 -5.12 -19.32 12.96
C ILE A 279 -6.36 -20.16 13.27
N GLU A 280 -7.21 -19.72 14.21
CA GLU A 280 -8.48 -20.37 14.52
C GLU A 280 -9.44 -20.37 13.31
N ASP A 281 -9.48 -19.31 12.53
CA ASP A 281 -10.24 -19.26 11.27
C ASP A 281 -9.70 -20.24 10.22
N LYS A 282 -8.37 -20.34 10.10
CA LYS A 282 -7.72 -21.25 9.14
C LYS A 282 -8.07 -22.70 9.45
N ILE A 283 -7.89 -23.12 10.69
CA ILE A 283 -8.17 -24.53 11.10
C ILE A 283 -9.67 -24.87 11.09
N ASN A 284 -10.54 -23.88 11.16
CA ASN A 284 -11.96 -24.10 11.05
C ASN A 284 -12.42 -24.17 9.58
N ARG A 285 -11.98 -23.22 8.74
CA ARG A 285 -12.36 -23.15 7.32
C ARG A 285 -11.67 -24.18 6.43
N PHE A 286 -10.46 -24.59 6.80
CA PHE A 286 -9.62 -25.53 6.05
C PHE A 286 -9.29 -26.73 6.94
N ALA A 287 -10.34 -27.32 7.54
CA ALA A 287 -10.22 -28.46 8.47
C ALA A 287 -9.62 -29.72 7.83
N ASP A 288 -9.63 -29.79 6.48
CA ASP A 288 -9.00 -30.84 5.67
C ASP A 288 -7.48 -30.71 5.55
N LYS A 289 -6.90 -29.60 6.00
CA LYS A 289 -5.45 -29.35 5.94
C LYS A 289 -4.78 -29.76 7.24
N ASP A 290 -3.83 -30.66 7.16
CA ASP A 290 -3.05 -31.14 8.30
C ASP A 290 -2.05 -30.12 8.84
N ARG A 291 -1.71 -29.10 8.05
CA ARG A 291 -0.71 -28.09 8.40
C ARG A 291 -0.95 -26.73 7.74
N HIS A 292 -0.55 -25.68 8.45
CA HIS A 292 -0.48 -24.30 7.95
C HIS A 292 0.92 -23.75 8.13
N GLN A 293 1.38 -22.95 7.18
CA GLN A 293 2.69 -22.30 7.24
C GLN A 293 2.73 -21.23 8.33
N ILE A 294 3.86 -21.20 9.04
CA ILE A 294 4.23 -20.18 10.01
C ILE A 294 5.59 -19.63 9.58
N PHE A 295 5.66 -18.32 9.38
CA PHE A 295 6.92 -17.63 9.15
C PHE A 295 7.40 -16.99 10.44
N VAL A 296 8.66 -17.22 10.77
CA VAL A 296 9.34 -16.72 11.97
C VAL A 296 10.26 -15.60 11.50
N GLU A 297 9.81 -14.38 11.72
CA GLU A 297 10.41 -13.19 11.13
C GLU A 297 11.07 -12.33 12.22
N PRO A 298 12.38 -11.99 12.11
CA PRO A 298 13.03 -11.10 13.05
C PRO A 298 12.41 -9.70 13.00
N GLU A 299 12.21 -9.07 14.16
CA GLU A 299 11.68 -7.70 14.24
C GLU A 299 12.75 -6.61 14.14
N GLY A 300 14.01 -6.95 13.89
CA GLY A 300 15.10 -6.00 13.69
C GLY A 300 16.48 -6.67 13.63
N TRP A 301 17.51 -5.85 13.48
CA TRP A 301 18.90 -6.32 13.41
C TRP A 301 19.39 -6.87 14.75
N ASP A 302 19.19 -6.12 15.83
CA ASP A 302 19.83 -6.38 17.13
C ASP A 302 18.84 -6.92 18.18
N THR A 303 17.54 -6.90 17.89
CA THR A 303 16.52 -7.44 18.79
C THR A 303 16.45 -8.97 18.73
N VAL A 304 16.13 -9.57 19.86
CA VAL A 304 15.79 -11.00 19.98
C VAL A 304 14.31 -11.28 19.79
N GLU A 305 13.50 -10.25 19.54
CA GLU A 305 12.06 -10.37 19.31
C GLU A 305 11.76 -10.88 17.91
N TYR A 306 10.88 -11.88 17.81
CA TYR A 306 10.43 -12.45 16.54
C TYR A 306 8.90 -12.39 16.41
N TYR A 307 8.47 -12.09 15.21
CA TYR A 307 7.07 -12.10 14.76
C TYR A 307 6.69 -13.47 14.22
N VAL A 308 5.58 -14.04 14.72
CA VAL A 308 5.11 -15.37 14.31
C VAL A 308 4.02 -15.23 13.24
N ASN A 309 4.43 -14.89 12.01
CA ASN A 309 3.52 -14.63 10.90
C ASN A 309 2.75 -15.91 10.51
N GLY A 310 1.44 -15.77 10.36
CA GLY A 310 0.54 -16.89 10.09
C GLY A 310 -0.16 -17.45 11.32
N PHE A 311 0.24 -17.03 12.53
CA PHE A 311 -0.36 -17.42 13.81
C PHE A 311 -1.11 -16.26 14.50
N SER A 312 -1.68 -15.34 13.74
CA SER A 312 -2.57 -14.30 14.30
C SER A 312 -3.75 -14.96 15.01
N THR A 313 -4.05 -14.53 16.24
CA THR A 313 -5.06 -15.19 17.06
C THR A 313 -5.64 -14.27 18.11
N SER A 314 -6.89 -14.53 18.49
CA SER A 314 -7.57 -13.93 19.64
C SER A 314 -7.90 -14.93 20.75
N LEU A 315 -7.40 -16.16 20.65
CA LEU A 315 -7.58 -17.19 21.67
C LEU A 315 -6.98 -16.76 23.02
N PRO A 316 -7.39 -17.38 24.12
CA PRO A 316 -6.77 -17.16 25.42
C PRO A 316 -5.27 -17.41 25.41
N GLU A 317 -4.51 -16.63 26.17
CA GLU A 317 -3.04 -16.67 26.21
C GLU A 317 -2.49 -18.06 26.55
N ASP A 318 -3.14 -18.78 27.50
CA ASP A 318 -2.78 -20.13 27.88
C ASP A 318 -2.87 -21.12 26.71
N ILE A 319 -3.89 -21.00 25.88
CA ILE A 319 -4.08 -21.80 24.66
C ILE A 319 -3.03 -21.44 23.60
N GLN A 320 -2.80 -20.13 23.38
CA GLN A 320 -1.77 -19.67 22.44
C GLN A 320 -0.40 -20.25 22.80
N TYR A 321 -0.03 -20.20 24.08
CA TYR A 321 1.24 -20.70 24.59
C TYR A 321 1.36 -22.24 24.44
N LYS A 322 0.32 -22.96 24.84
CA LYS A 322 0.27 -24.43 24.75
C LYS A 322 0.40 -24.90 23.30
N ALA A 323 -0.34 -24.26 22.38
CA ALA A 323 -0.31 -24.60 20.98
C ALA A 323 1.03 -24.27 20.32
N LEU A 324 1.60 -23.08 20.58
CA LEU A 324 2.91 -22.72 20.02
C LEU A 324 4.03 -23.62 20.52
N LYS A 325 4.01 -23.99 21.78
CA LYS A 325 5.00 -24.93 22.36
C LYS A 325 5.02 -26.29 21.65
N SER A 326 3.94 -26.65 20.97
CA SER A 326 3.80 -27.90 20.21
C SER A 326 4.15 -27.75 18.72
N VAL A 327 4.55 -26.56 18.28
CA VAL A 327 5.08 -26.32 16.93
C VAL A 327 6.56 -26.69 16.90
N GLU A 328 7.00 -27.35 15.84
CA GLU A 328 8.39 -27.75 15.64
C GLU A 328 9.32 -26.52 15.66
N GLY A 329 10.34 -26.57 16.52
CA GLY A 329 11.28 -25.48 16.79
C GLY A 329 10.83 -24.48 17.86
N PHE A 330 9.62 -24.65 18.44
CA PHE A 330 9.07 -23.80 19.49
C PHE A 330 8.96 -24.49 20.86
N GLU A 331 9.53 -25.64 21.03
CA GLU A 331 9.35 -26.48 22.22
C GLU A 331 9.71 -25.77 23.55
N ASN A 332 10.64 -24.81 23.47
CA ASN A 332 11.09 -23.99 24.62
C ASN A 332 10.66 -22.54 24.54
N VAL A 333 9.66 -22.24 23.70
CA VAL A 333 9.24 -20.86 23.40
C VAL A 333 8.95 -20.04 24.64
N LYS A 334 9.43 -18.78 24.61
CA LYS A 334 9.10 -17.74 25.60
C LYS A 334 8.37 -16.60 24.89
N PHE A 335 7.26 -16.17 25.44
CA PHE A 335 6.50 -15.03 24.90
C PHE A 335 7.08 -13.71 25.37
N PHE A 336 7.15 -12.72 24.49
CA PHE A 336 7.21 -11.32 24.84
C PHE A 336 5.81 -10.76 25.07
N ARG A 337 4.84 -11.14 24.25
CA ARG A 337 3.43 -10.78 24.38
C ARG A 337 2.53 -11.71 23.55
N PRO A 338 1.29 -11.93 24.01
CA PRO A 338 0.32 -12.74 23.28
C PRO A 338 -0.16 -12.04 21.98
N GLY A 339 -0.72 -12.84 21.08
CA GLY A 339 -1.54 -12.35 19.99
C GLY A 339 -2.88 -11.80 20.51
N TYR A 340 -3.49 -10.91 19.73
CA TYR A 340 -4.79 -10.35 20.05
C TYR A 340 -5.57 -9.95 18.80
N ALA A 341 -6.88 -9.87 18.91
CA ALA A 341 -7.72 -9.18 17.95
C ALA A 341 -8.04 -7.76 18.44
N ILE A 342 -8.24 -6.85 17.49
CA ILE A 342 -8.69 -5.50 17.77
C ILE A 342 -9.86 -5.15 16.87
N GLU A 343 -10.94 -4.63 17.45
CA GLU A 343 -12.05 -3.99 16.76
C GLU A 343 -11.90 -2.47 16.84
N TYR A 344 -12.27 -1.78 15.78
CA TYR A 344 -12.18 -0.33 15.67
C TYR A 344 -13.25 0.21 14.74
N ASP A 345 -13.60 1.49 14.89
CA ASP A 345 -14.56 2.15 14.02
C ASP A 345 -13.93 2.52 12.68
N TYR A 346 -14.71 2.39 11.61
CA TYR A 346 -14.39 2.88 10.28
C TYR A 346 -15.59 3.57 9.66
N PHE A 347 -15.34 4.31 8.60
CA PHE A 347 -16.39 5.00 7.84
C PHE A 347 -16.39 4.50 6.41
N PRO A 348 -17.53 4.02 5.87
CA PRO A 348 -17.63 3.56 4.49
C PRO A 348 -17.08 4.62 3.52
N PRO A 349 -16.04 4.28 2.70
CA PRO A 349 -15.33 5.26 1.89
C PRO A 349 -16.13 5.79 0.70
N THR A 350 -17.32 5.24 0.43
CA THR A 350 -18.29 5.81 -0.51
C THR A 350 -18.76 7.21 -0.12
N GLN A 351 -18.52 7.62 1.13
CA GLN A 351 -18.78 8.98 1.64
C GLN A 351 -17.66 9.99 1.27
N LEU A 352 -16.62 9.54 0.57
CA LEU A 352 -15.50 10.36 0.15
C LEU A 352 -15.56 10.71 -1.33
N ARG A 353 -14.87 11.80 -1.68
CA ARG A 353 -14.51 12.17 -3.05
C ARG A 353 -13.20 11.46 -3.45
N HIS A 354 -12.80 11.52 -4.71
CA HIS A 354 -11.51 10.97 -5.20
C HIS A 354 -10.29 11.61 -4.55
N THR A 355 -10.44 12.82 -4.03
CA THR A 355 -9.42 13.53 -3.25
C THR A 355 -9.26 12.99 -1.84
N LEU A 356 -10.10 12.02 -1.42
CA LEU A 356 -10.30 11.56 -0.05
C LEU A 356 -10.92 12.62 0.89
N GLU A 357 -11.37 13.76 0.36
CA GLU A 357 -12.20 14.72 1.07
C GLU A 357 -13.60 14.13 1.32
N THR A 358 -14.16 14.37 2.49
CA THR A 358 -15.53 13.93 2.80
C THR A 358 -16.57 14.70 2.00
N LYS A 359 -17.70 14.05 1.68
CA LYS A 359 -18.81 14.70 0.97
C LYS A 359 -19.65 15.61 1.88
N LEU A 360 -19.68 15.33 3.18
CA LEU A 360 -20.53 16.01 4.16
C LEU A 360 -19.88 17.22 4.82
N VAL A 361 -18.57 17.18 5.00
CA VAL A 361 -17.81 18.26 5.66
C VAL A 361 -16.66 18.70 4.76
N GLU A 362 -16.71 19.93 4.30
CA GLU A 362 -15.69 20.53 3.47
C GLU A 362 -14.37 20.68 4.22
N GLY A 363 -13.23 20.37 3.57
CA GLY A 363 -11.88 20.46 4.13
C GLY A 363 -11.51 19.33 5.10
N LEU A 364 -12.40 18.34 5.31
CA LEU A 364 -12.15 17.16 6.12
C LEU A 364 -11.81 15.96 5.23
N PHE A 365 -10.65 15.33 5.47
CA PHE A 365 -10.13 14.21 4.70
C PHE A 365 -9.95 12.97 5.58
N PHE A 366 -10.20 11.78 5.03
CA PHE A 366 -9.94 10.50 5.70
C PHE A 366 -8.90 9.69 4.94
N ALA A 367 -7.93 9.11 5.65
CA ALA A 367 -6.90 8.27 5.05
C ALA A 367 -6.52 7.07 5.92
N GLY A 368 -6.30 5.93 5.30
CA GLY A 368 -5.89 4.69 5.96
C GLY A 368 -7.04 3.84 6.47
N GLN A 369 -6.87 3.21 7.62
CA GLN A 369 -7.83 2.24 8.17
C GLN A 369 -9.20 2.81 8.49
N ILE A 370 -9.31 4.10 8.73
CA ILE A 370 -10.59 4.81 8.89
C ILE A 370 -11.52 4.61 7.68
N ASN A 371 -10.94 4.32 6.50
CA ASN A 371 -11.65 4.01 5.25
C ASN A 371 -11.89 2.50 5.04
N GLY A 372 -11.66 1.67 6.05
CA GLY A 372 -11.84 0.23 5.96
C GLY A 372 -10.78 -0.50 5.14
N THR A 373 -9.56 0.02 5.07
CA THR A 373 -8.41 -0.66 4.45
C THR A 373 -7.55 -1.35 5.50
N THR A 374 -6.76 -2.36 5.07
CA THR A 374 -5.73 -2.99 5.90
C THR A 374 -4.42 -3.07 5.14
N GLY A 375 -3.34 -2.58 5.76
CA GLY A 375 -1.98 -2.60 5.25
C GLY A 375 -1.32 -1.24 5.36
N TYR A 376 0.00 -1.24 5.58
CA TYR A 376 0.80 -0.04 5.74
C TYR A 376 0.85 0.77 4.45
N GLU A 377 0.98 0.06 3.33
CA GLU A 377 1.11 0.63 1.99
C GLU A 377 -0.19 1.28 1.53
N GLU A 378 -1.34 0.62 1.79
CA GLU A 378 -2.67 1.17 1.53
C GLU A 378 -2.93 2.41 2.39
N ALA A 379 -2.45 2.42 3.63
CA ALA A 379 -2.58 3.59 4.51
C ALA A 379 -1.66 4.73 4.05
N ALA A 380 -0.40 4.43 3.74
CA ALA A 380 0.59 5.40 3.30
C ALA A 380 0.17 6.13 2.02
N CYS A 381 -0.29 5.40 0.99
CA CYS A 381 -0.71 6.02 -0.25
C CYS A 381 -1.97 6.88 -0.11
N GLN A 382 -2.93 6.48 0.74
CA GLN A 382 -4.08 7.32 1.07
C GLN A 382 -3.63 8.58 1.82
N GLY A 383 -2.71 8.44 2.77
CA GLY A 383 -2.13 9.57 3.49
C GLY A 383 -1.46 10.57 2.55
N LEU A 384 -0.62 10.08 1.63
CA LEU A 384 0.03 10.89 0.61
C LEU A 384 -1.01 11.70 -0.19
N MET A 385 -2.03 11.04 -0.74
CA MET A 385 -3.06 11.69 -1.56
C MET A 385 -3.93 12.66 -0.76
N ALA A 386 -4.29 12.31 0.48
CA ALA A 386 -5.05 13.20 1.36
C ALA A 386 -4.21 14.43 1.75
N GLY A 387 -2.93 14.25 2.06
CA GLY A 387 -2.00 15.34 2.38
C GLY A 387 -1.82 16.31 1.20
N ILE A 388 -1.61 15.78 -0.01
CA ILE A 388 -1.55 16.57 -1.25
C ILE A 388 -2.84 17.41 -1.41
N ASN A 389 -4.00 16.78 -1.37
CA ASN A 389 -5.26 17.46 -1.63
C ASN A 389 -5.67 18.40 -0.49
N ALA A 390 -5.29 18.12 0.76
CA ALA A 390 -5.47 19.04 1.87
C ALA A 390 -4.63 20.31 1.70
N ALA A 391 -3.38 20.18 1.27
CA ALA A 391 -2.52 21.32 0.96
C ALA A 391 -3.06 22.16 -0.21
N LEU A 392 -3.43 21.50 -1.33
CA LEU A 392 -4.04 22.19 -2.48
C LEU A 392 -5.34 22.89 -2.11
N LYS A 393 -6.18 22.25 -1.28
CA LYS A 393 -7.44 22.85 -0.78
C LYS A 393 -7.16 24.09 0.09
N ALA A 394 -6.17 24.03 0.96
CA ALA A 394 -5.78 25.15 1.82
C ALA A 394 -5.26 26.35 1.03
N GLU A 395 -4.66 26.11 -0.13
CA GLU A 395 -4.18 27.11 -1.08
C GLU A 395 -5.19 27.51 -2.18
N GLU A 396 -6.41 26.94 -2.15
CA GLU A 396 -7.46 27.15 -3.15
C GLU A 396 -6.99 26.76 -4.58
N LYS A 397 -6.11 25.78 -4.68
CA LYS A 397 -5.62 25.21 -5.95
C LYS A 397 -6.50 24.06 -6.44
N PRO A 398 -6.44 23.71 -7.74
CA PRO A 398 -7.16 22.58 -8.29
C PRO A 398 -6.83 21.26 -7.59
N GLU A 399 -7.82 20.38 -7.49
CA GLU A 399 -7.66 19.03 -6.91
C GLU A 399 -6.71 18.16 -7.76
N PHE A 400 -6.00 17.23 -7.09
CA PHE A 400 -5.12 16.25 -7.71
C PHE A 400 -5.69 14.85 -7.56
N ILE A 401 -5.91 14.17 -8.68
CA ILE A 401 -6.51 12.84 -8.74
C ILE A 401 -5.67 11.96 -9.66
N LEU A 402 -5.33 10.75 -9.22
CA LEU A 402 -4.72 9.72 -10.04
C LEU A 402 -5.79 8.78 -10.61
N LYS A 403 -5.73 8.53 -11.91
CA LYS A 403 -6.64 7.60 -12.60
C LYS A 403 -6.18 6.15 -12.45
N ARG A 404 -7.08 5.21 -12.71
CA ARG A 404 -6.81 3.76 -12.64
C ARG A 404 -5.74 3.27 -13.61
N ASN A 405 -5.56 3.94 -14.74
CA ASN A 405 -4.53 3.65 -15.74
C ASN A 405 -3.20 4.37 -15.49
N GLU A 406 -3.14 5.24 -14.49
CA GLU A 406 -1.95 6.01 -14.12
C GLU A 406 -1.21 5.38 -12.92
N ALA A 407 -1.96 4.84 -11.95
CA ALA A 407 -1.37 4.32 -10.71
C ALA A 407 -2.21 3.24 -10.02
N TYR A 408 -1.55 2.31 -9.31
CA TYR A 408 -2.21 1.45 -8.32
C TYR A 408 -2.90 2.26 -7.23
N ILE A 409 -2.33 3.40 -6.86
CA ILE A 409 -2.95 4.37 -5.93
C ILE A 409 -4.31 4.83 -6.49
N GLY A 410 -4.39 5.13 -7.78
CA GLY A 410 -5.64 5.48 -8.44
C GLY A 410 -6.65 4.34 -8.45
N VAL A 411 -6.20 3.11 -8.70
CA VAL A 411 -7.04 1.90 -8.61
C VAL A 411 -7.61 1.73 -7.20
N LEU A 412 -6.77 1.87 -6.16
CA LEU A 412 -7.17 1.74 -4.77
C LEU A 412 -8.24 2.76 -4.38
N ILE A 413 -8.00 4.03 -4.64
CA ILE A 413 -8.93 5.10 -4.26
C ILE A 413 -10.26 4.95 -5.01
N ASP A 414 -10.21 4.68 -6.32
CA ASP A 414 -11.42 4.48 -7.10
C ASP A 414 -12.23 3.26 -6.61
N ASP A 415 -11.58 2.14 -6.29
CA ASP A 415 -12.26 0.98 -5.70
C ASP A 415 -12.94 1.33 -4.37
N LEU A 416 -12.25 2.07 -3.48
CA LEU A 416 -12.80 2.46 -2.19
C LEU A 416 -14.08 3.29 -2.33
N ILE A 417 -14.05 4.34 -3.15
CA ILE A 417 -15.16 5.30 -3.23
C ILE A 417 -16.33 4.83 -4.11
N THR A 418 -16.07 3.89 -5.04
CA THR A 418 -17.12 3.38 -5.95
C THR A 418 -17.71 2.05 -5.49
N LYS A 419 -16.89 1.13 -4.98
CA LYS A 419 -17.33 -0.20 -4.53
C LYS A 419 -17.61 -0.26 -3.03
N GLY A 420 -16.97 0.64 -2.26
CA GLY A 420 -17.02 0.61 -0.81
C GLY A 420 -16.21 -0.53 -0.20
N THR A 421 -16.38 -0.74 1.11
CA THR A 421 -15.67 -1.76 1.88
C THR A 421 -16.65 -2.50 2.77
N GLU A 422 -17.12 -3.66 2.34
CA GLU A 422 -17.92 -4.57 3.19
C GLU A 422 -17.00 -5.42 4.09
N GLU A 423 -15.80 -5.70 3.62
CA GLU A 423 -14.71 -6.35 4.36
C GLU A 423 -13.44 -5.48 4.24
N PRO A 424 -12.44 -5.60 5.16
CA PRO A 424 -11.22 -4.81 5.07
C PRO A 424 -10.55 -4.93 3.70
N TYR A 425 -10.45 -3.79 2.99
CA TYR A 425 -9.88 -3.74 1.64
C TYR A 425 -8.39 -4.02 1.66
N ARG A 426 -7.93 -4.78 0.67
CA ARG A 426 -6.53 -5.07 0.41
C ARG A 426 -6.24 -5.01 -1.08
N MET A 427 -5.11 -4.41 -1.45
CA MET A 427 -4.68 -4.35 -2.85
C MET A 427 -4.09 -5.68 -3.33
N PHE A 428 -4.44 -6.04 -4.56
CA PHE A 428 -3.90 -7.17 -5.32
C PHE A 428 -3.67 -6.78 -6.77
N THR A 429 -2.75 -7.45 -7.46
CA THR A 429 -2.49 -7.22 -8.89
C THR A 429 -3.71 -7.48 -9.78
N SER A 430 -4.61 -8.35 -9.36
CA SER A 430 -5.86 -8.64 -10.08
C SER A 430 -6.88 -7.48 -10.09
N ARG A 431 -6.71 -6.49 -9.22
CA ARG A 431 -7.58 -5.30 -9.18
C ARG A 431 -7.20 -4.27 -10.25
N ALA A 432 -5.98 -4.30 -10.75
CA ALA A 432 -5.49 -3.40 -11.78
C ALA A 432 -5.70 -3.99 -13.17
N GLU A 433 -6.50 -3.32 -14.00
CA GLU A 433 -6.79 -3.71 -15.37
C GLU A 433 -5.56 -3.51 -16.28
N TYR A 434 -4.75 -2.49 -15.99
CA TYR A 434 -3.61 -2.04 -16.81
C TYR A 434 -2.26 -2.35 -16.16
N ARG A 435 -2.12 -3.52 -15.53
CA ARG A 435 -0.92 -3.86 -14.74
C ARG A 435 0.38 -3.88 -15.54
N THR A 436 0.34 -4.07 -16.87
CA THR A 436 1.52 -3.97 -17.72
C THR A 436 2.01 -2.52 -17.84
N LEU A 437 1.12 -1.55 -17.71
CA LEU A 437 1.47 -0.12 -17.64
C LEU A 437 1.90 0.29 -16.24
N LEU A 438 1.32 -0.31 -15.18
CA LEU A 438 1.48 0.06 -13.78
C LEU A 438 2.58 -0.75 -13.08
N ARG A 439 3.72 -0.96 -13.73
CA ARG A 439 4.82 -1.74 -13.17
C ARG A 439 5.57 -0.98 -12.07
N GLN A 440 6.23 -1.73 -11.19
CA GLN A 440 7.06 -1.16 -10.11
C GLN A 440 8.31 -0.46 -10.66
N ASP A 441 8.84 -0.92 -11.80
CA ASP A 441 10.06 -0.41 -12.41
C ASP A 441 9.90 0.97 -13.08
N ASN A 442 8.68 1.33 -13.46
CA ASN A 442 8.36 2.55 -14.21
C ASN A 442 7.49 3.57 -13.44
N ALA A 443 7.34 3.44 -12.13
CA ALA A 443 6.48 4.34 -11.37
C ALA A 443 6.99 5.79 -11.42
N ASP A 444 8.30 5.99 -11.40
CA ASP A 444 8.92 7.31 -11.56
C ASP A 444 8.61 7.93 -12.92
N LEU A 445 8.71 7.16 -14.02
CA LEU A 445 8.41 7.65 -15.36
C LEU A 445 6.94 8.10 -15.52
N ARG A 446 6.03 7.50 -14.77
CA ARG A 446 4.59 7.83 -14.80
C ARG A 446 4.23 8.99 -13.88
N LEU A 447 4.79 9.05 -12.67
CA LEU A 447 4.27 9.86 -11.57
C LEU A 447 5.18 11.02 -11.16
N THR A 448 6.50 10.92 -11.31
CA THR A 448 7.40 12.01 -10.92
C THR A 448 7.13 13.31 -11.66
N PRO A 449 6.88 13.34 -13.00
CA PRO A 449 6.57 14.59 -13.70
C PRO A 449 5.33 15.29 -13.16
N ILE A 450 4.22 14.55 -13.03
CA ILE A 450 2.96 15.12 -12.54
C ILE A 450 3.02 15.52 -11.06
N SER A 451 3.81 14.81 -10.25
CA SER A 451 4.05 15.18 -8.87
C SER A 451 4.94 16.42 -8.73
N HIS A 452 5.87 16.62 -9.67
CA HIS A 452 6.69 17.83 -9.71
C HIS A 452 5.85 19.06 -10.10
N GLU A 453 4.92 18.91 -11.04
CA GLU A 453 4.00 19.99 -11.44
C GLU A 453 3.17 20.54 -10.27
N ILE A 454 2.72 19.66 -9.36
CA ILE A 454 1.96 20.08 -8.18
C ILE A 454 2.86 20.54 -7.01
N GLY A 455 4.20 20.51 -7.18
CA GLY A 455 5.17 21.02 -6.22
C GLY A 455 5.59 20.03 -5.13
N LEU A 456 5.32 18.71 -5.28
CA LEU A 456 5.71 17.70 -4.28
C LEU A 456 7.05 17.02 -4.61
N ALA A 457 7.19 16.42 -5.81
CA ALA A 457 8.45 15.82 -6.21
C ALA A 457 9.52 16.89 -6.50
N SER A 458 10.72 16.71 -5.97
CA SER A 458 11.82 17.66 -6.13
C SER A 458 12.35 17.71 -7.57
N THR A 459 12.99 18.82 -7.93
CA THR A 459 13.70 18.97 -9.21
C THR A 459 14.79 17.91 -9.41
N GLU A 460 15.44 17.48 -8.34
CA GLU A 460 16.42 16.40 -8.37
C GLU A 460 15.80 15.06 -8.80
N ARG A 461 14.63 14.73 -8.25
CA ARG A 461 13.89 13.51 -8.63
C ARG A 461 13.48 13.56 -10.11
N LEU A 462 12.96 14.71 -10.56
CA LEU A 462 12.59 14.89 -11.97
C LEU A 462 13.79 14.71 -12.88
N LYS A 463 14.92 15.38 -12.59
CA LYS A 463 16.13 15.29 -13.37
C LYS A 463 16.65 13.85 -13.46
N ARG A 464 16.72 13.13 -12.35
CA ARG A 464 17.15 11.74 -12.32
C ARG A 464 16.25 10.84 -13.19
N MET A 465 14.93 11.04 -13.10
CA MET A 465 13.97 10.31 -13.93
C MET A 465 14.20 10.61 -15.43
N GLU A 466 14.40 11.87 -15.81
CA GLU A 466 14.68 12.27 -17.20
C GLU A 466 15.98 11.66 -17.72
N GLU A 467 17.05 11.67 -16.91
CA GLU A 467 18.33 11.05 -17.24
C GLU A 467 18.16 9.54 -17.48
N LYS A 468 17.45 8.83 -16.59
CA LYS A 468 17.15 7.39 -16.75
C LYS A 468 16.34 7.13 -18.02
N GLN A 469 15.29 7.91 -18.27
CA GLN A 469 14.45 7.77 -19.46
C GLN A 469 15.24 8.00 -20.76
N ASN A 470 16.04 9.06 -20.81
CA ASN A 470 16.88 9.38 -21.96
C ASN A 470 17.93 8.29 -22.23
N ALA A 471 18.58 7.80 -21.19
CA ALA A 471 19.56 6.71 -21.29
C ALA A 471 18.91 5.42 -21.81
N SER A 472 17.73 5.03 -21.25
CA SER A 472 17.00 3.85 -21.71
C SER A 472 16.55 3.97 -23.16
N ASN A 473 16.02 5.12 -23.55
CA ASN A 473 15.58 5.36 -24.94
C ASN A 473 16.75 5.32 -25.91
N ALA A 474 17.89 5.93 -25.56
CA ALA A 474 19.12 5.89 -26.35
C ALA A 474 19.65 4.47 -26.52
N PHE A 475 19.60 3.66 -25.45
CA PHE A 475 20.03 2.26 -25.51
C PHE A 475 19.09 1.39 -26.32
N VAL A 476 17.78 1.58 -26.25
CA VAL A 476 16.82 0.93 -27.15
C VAL A 476 17.11 1.33 -28.61
N GLN A 477 17.42 2.61 -28.87
CA GLN A 477 17.74 3.07 -30.21
C GLN A 477 19.05 2.45 -30.74
N PHE A 478 20.06 2.31 -29.89
CA PHE A 478 21.30 1.58 -30.22
C PHE A 478 21.00 0.16 -30.75
N PHE A 479 20.10 -0.60 -30.08
CA PHE A 479 19.70 -1.94 -30.56
C PHE A 479 18.95 -1.90 -31.89
N LYS A 480 18.20 -0.85 -32.19
CA LYS A 480 17.51 -0.66 -33.47
C LYS A 480 18.47 -0.30 -34.60
N ASP A 481 19.50 0.45 -34.31
CA ASP A 481 20.46 0.94 -35.32
C ASP A 481 21.59 -0.07 -35.58
N THR A 482 21.97 -0.85 -34.58
CA THR A 482 23.07 -1.80 -34.66
C THR A 482 22.61 -3.12 -35.29
N SER A 483 23.36 -3.60 -36.27
CA SER A 483 23.18 -4.91 -36.85
C SER A 483 24.22 -5.88 -36.30
N VAL A 484 23.85 -7.14 -36.13
CA VAL A 484 24.74 -8.23 -35.69
C VAL A 484 24.87 -9.28 -36.79
N LYS A 485 26.07 -9.85 -36.94
CA LYS A 485 26.36 -10.91 -37.94
C LYS A 485 26.09 -12.29 -37.32
N PRO A 486 25.79 -13.30 -38.18
CA PRO A 486 25.58 -14.68 -37.72
C PRO A 486 26.74 -15.23 -36.89
N GLU A 487 27.99 -14.89 -37.23
CA GLU A 487 29.19 -15.39 -36.57
C GLU A 487 29.29 -14.87 -35.12
N GLU A 488 28.77 -13.67 -34.83
CA GLU A 488 28.80 -13.06 -33.53
C GLU A 488 27.68 -13.57 -32.61
N ILE A 489 26.48 -13.82 -33.16
CA ILE A 489 25.30 -14.11 -32.37
C ILE A 489 24.92 -15.59 -32.29
N ASN A 490 25.22 -16.40 -33.32
CA ASN A 490 24.83 -17.82 -33.34
C ASN A 490 25.37 -18.63 -32.16
N PRO A 491 26.61 -18.44 -31.69
CA PRO A 491 27.07 -19.12 -30.47
C PRO A 491 26.19 -18.80 -29.23
N ILE A 492 25.68 -17.60 -29.16
CA ILE A 492 24.77 -17.16 -28.06
C ILE A 492 23.38 -17.78 -28.27
N LEU A 493 22.87 -17.79 -29.51
CA LEU A 493 21.55 -18.39 -29.84
C LEU A 493 21.53 -19.88 -29.54
N GLU A 494 22.62 -20.59 -29.82
CA GLU A 494 22.76 -22.02 -29.53
C GLU A 494 22.68 -22.32 -28.03
N LEU A 495 23.36 -21.50 -27.18
CA LEU A 495 23.33 -21.64 -25.72
C LEU A 495 21.90 -21.56 -25.12
N VAL A 496 21.01 -20.84 -25.77
CA VAL A 496 19.62 -20.61 -25.29
C VAL A 496 18.59 -21.36 -26.11
N ASN A 497 19.00 -22.33 -26.96
CA ASN A 497 18.16 -23.10 -27.85
C ASN A 497 17.26 -22.22 -28.75
N SER A 498 17.78 -21.10 -29.24
CA SER A 498 17.11 -20.20 -30.18
C SER A 498 17.57 -20.49 -31.62
N SER A 499 16.69 -20.24 -32.59
CA SER A 499 16.99 -20.48 -34.01
C SER A 499 18.18 -19.65 -34.50
N ALA A 500 19.15 -20.31 -35.12
CA ALA A 500 20.32 -19.64 -35.69
C ALA A 500 19.96 -18.65 -36.80
N MET A 501 20.75 -17.61 -36.94
CA MET A 501 20.64 -16.63 -38.02
C MET A 501 21.40 -17.10 -39.25
N LYS A 502 20.83 -16.80 -40.41
CA LYS A 502 21.46 -17.08 -41.71
C LYS A 502 22.10 -15.86 -42.36
N GLN A 503 21.65 -14.69 -41.98
CA GLN A 503 22.12 -13.40 -42.48
C GLN A 503 22.11 -12.35 -41.36
N SER A 504 22.83 -11.25 -41.54
CA SER A 504 22.84 -10.13 -40.60
C SER A 504 21.43 -9.54 -40.43
N ASP A 505 21.06 -9.21 -39.20
CA ASP A 505 19.80 -8.53 -38.85
C ASP A 505 20.01 -7.53 -37.73
N LYS A 506 18.98 -6.72 -37.46
CA LYS A 506 19.00 -5.74 -36.39
C LYS A 506 19.00 -6.41 -35.01
N MET A 507 19.86 -5.93 -34.14
CA MET A 507 20.03 -6.49 -32.81
C MET A 507 18.73 -6.42 -31.98
N PHE A 508 17.91 -5.38 -32.20
CA PHE A 508 16.58 -5.25 -31.59
C PHE A 508 15.68 -6.47 -31.82
N LYS A 509 15.65 -7.02 -33.06
CA LYS A 509 14.82 -8.20 -33.37
C LYS A 509 15.30 -9.44 -32.63
N ILE A 510 16.60 -9.57 -32.44
CA ILE A 510 17.19 -10.68 -31.73
C ILE A 510 16.91 -10.54 -30.23
N PHE A 511 17.12 -9.35 -29.68
CA PHE A 511 16.83 -9.06 -28.28
C PHE A 511 15.34 -9.29 -27.94
N ALA A 512 14.42 -9.01 -28.83
CA ALA A 512 13.00 -9.26 -28.64
C ALA A 512 12.62 -10.76 -28.54
N ARG A 513 13.52 -11.70 -28.88
CA ARG A 513 13.26 -13.14 -28.74
C ARG A 513 13.13 -13.55 -27.27
N PRO A 514 12.18 -14.42 -26.88
CA PRO A 514 11.90 -14.74 -25.48
C PRO A 514 13.11 -15.21 -24.67
N ASN A 515 13.96 -16.04 -25.26
CA ASN A 515 15.08 -16.68 -24.57
C ASN A 515 16.37 -15.83 -24.52
N ILE A 516 16.40 -14.68 -25.18
CA ILE A 516 17.57 -13.79 -25.21
C ILE A 516 17.39 -12.73 -24.12
N THR A 517 18.33 -12.65 -23.18
CA THR A 517 18.37 -11.59 -22.17
C THR A 517 19.48 -10.59 -22.51
N LEU A 518 19.45 -9.43 -21.86
CA LEU A 518 20.54 -8.47 -22.02
C LEU A 518 21.89 -9.05 -21.58
N GLU A 519 21.91 -9.90 -20.55
CA GLU A 519 23.09 -10.61 -20.07
C GLU A 519 23.75 -11.46 -21.17
N HIS A 520 22.93 -12.10 -22.02
CA HIS A 520 23.42 -12.82 -23.19
C HIS A 520 24.05 -11.88 -24.23
N LEU A 521 23.44 -10.72 -24.47
CA LEU A 521 23.91 -9.74 -25.45
C LEU A 521 25.14 -8.99 -25.00
N ARG A 522 25.41 -8.88 -23.72
CA ARG A 522 26.65 -8.31 -23.16
C ARG A 522 27.92 -9.08 -23.60
N LYS A 523 27.79 -10.32 -24.06
CA LYS A 523 28.88 -11.09 -24.65
C LYS A 523 29.31 -10.57 -26.04
N ILE A 524 28.55 -9.65 -26.63
CA ILE A 524 28.88 -8.97 -27.88
C ILE A 524 29.63 -7.69 -27.52
N ASP A 525 30.86 -7.55 -28.03
CA ASP A 525 31.76 -6.43 -27.72
C ASP A 525 31.09 -5.05 -27.90
N ALA A 526 30.31 -4.87 -28.96
CA ALA A 526 29.61 -3.62 -29.22
C ALA A 526 28.62 -3.24 -28.13
N VAL A 527 27.94 -4.22 -27.52
CA VAL A 527 26.98 -3.99 -26.44
C VAL A 527 27.70 -3.62 -25.14
N GLU A 528 28.72 -4.41 -24.78
CA GLU A 528 29.48 -4.15 -23.55
C GLU A 528 30.23 -2.82 -23.63
N HIS A 529 30.81 -2.50 -24.81
CA HIS A 529 31.43 -1.20 -25.04
C HIS A 529 30.45 -0.03 -24.89
N TYR A 530 29.21 -0.18 -25.41
CA TYR A 530 28.17 0.85 -25.25
C TYR A 530 27.79 1.05 -23.78
N ILE A 531 27.63 -0.02 -23.01
CA ILE A 531 27.31 0.02 -21.58
C ILE A 531 28.39 0.77 -20.80
N GLN A 532 29.67 0.42 -21.05
CA GLN A 532 30.79 1.03 -20.36
C GLN A 532 31.01 2.50 -20.75
N ALA A 533 30.95 2.81 -22.05
CA ALA A 533 31.15 4.16 -22.57
C ALA A 533 30.08 5.16 -22.06
N ASN A 534 28.84 4.70 -21.92
CA ASN A 534 27.72 5.52 -21.45
C ASN A 534 27.43 5.35 -19.95
N LYS A 535 28.22 4.56 -19.21
CA LYS A 535 28.05 4.28 -17.77
C LYS A 535 26.62 3.87 -17.42
N ILE A 536 26.07 2.95 -18.23
CA ILE A 536 24.69 2.46 -18.07
C ILE A 536 24.57 1.70 -16.76
N ASP A 537 23.68 2.13 -15.87
CA ASP A 537 23.41 1.49 -14.59
C ASP A 537 22.38 0.33 -14.70
N THR A 538 22.21 -0.39 -13.61
CA THR A 538 21.32 -1.58 -13.55
C THR A 538 19.86 -1.23 -13.81
N GLU A 539 19.37 -0.07 -13.35
CA GLU A 539 17.99 0.37 -13.57
C GLU A 539 17.74 0.62 -15.06
N VAL A 540 18.67 1.25 -15.77
CA VAL A 540 18.59 1.49 -17.22
C VAL A 540 18.67 0.18 -18.00
N LEU A 541 19.54 -0.76 -17.57
CA LEU A 541 19.64 -2.10 -18.19
C LEU A 541 18.30 -2.83 -18.11
N GLU A 542 17.70 -2.91 -16.91
CA GLU A 542 16.41 -3.56 -16.68
C GLU A 542 15.30 -2.88 -17.48
N GLN A 543 15.22 -1.55 -17.41
CA GLN A 543 14.21 -0.78 -18.13
C GLN A 543 14.31 -0.98 -19.65
N THR A 544 15.51 -1.03 -20.21
CA THR A 544 15.74 -1.29 -21.63
C THR A 544 15.29 -2.68 -22.03
N GLU A 545 15.64 -3.71 -21.25
CA GLU A 545 15.19 -5.08 -21.51
C GLU A 545 13.67 -5.18 -21.49
N ILE A 546 13.01 -4.61 -20.50
CA ILE A 546 11.55 -4.60 -20.41
C ILE A 546 10.91 -3.88 -21.61
N GLN A 547 11.42 -2.71 -21.99
CA GLN A 547 10.91 -1.96 -23.14
C GLN A 547 11.00 -2.76 -24.44
N VAL A 548 12.11 -3.46 -24.68
CA VAL A 548 12.28 -4.28 -25.90
C VAL A 548 11.39 -5.53 -25.87
N LYS A 549 11.40 -6.26 -24.74
CA LYS A 549 10.67 -7.52 -24.61
C LYS A 549 9.15 -7.37 -24.62
N TYR A 550 8.66 -6.32 -24.00
CA TYR A 550 7.23 -6.12 -23.75
C TYR A 550 6.60 -5.02 -24.60
N ALA A 551 7.32 -4.46 -25.58
CA ALA A 551 6.87 -3.37 -26.45
C ALA A 551 5.44 -3.62 -27.00
N GLY A 552 5.19 -4.77 -27.64
CA GLY A 552 3.90 -5.08 -28.22
C GLY A 552 2.76 -5.22 -27.20
N TYR A 553 3.05 -5.72 -25.99
CA TYR A 553 2.07 -5.82 -24.91
C TYR A 553 1.75 -4.43 -24.33
N ILE A 554 2.78 -3.59 -24.13
CA ILE A 554 2.64 -2.23 -23.64
C ILE A 554 1.80 -1.40 -24.61
N ASP A 555 2.07 -1.45 -25.91
CA ASP A 555 1.34 -0.70 -26.94
C ASP A 555 -0.12 -1.16 -27.02
N LYS A 556 -0.38 -2.47 -26.95
CA LYS A 556 -1.74 -3.00 -26.91
C LYS A 556 -2.52 -2.51 -25.70
N GLU A 557 -1.89 -2.54 -24.53
CA GLU A 557 -2.56 -2.11 -23.29
C GLU A 557 -2.79 -0.60 -23.26
N LYS A 558 -1.86 0.22 -23.76
CA LYS A 558 -2.05 1.67 -23.96
C LYS A 558 -3.28 1.95 -24.85
N ASN A 559 -3.36 1.30 -26.02
CA ASN A 559 -4.49 1.46 -26.92
C ASN A 559 -5.83 1.06 -26.29
N ASN A 560 -5.83 0.03 -25.41
CA ASN A 560 -7.03 -0.37 -24.68
C ASN A 560 -7.39 0.66 -23.58
N ALA A 561 -6.41 1.18 -22.86
CA ALA A 561 -6.61 2.23 -21.88
C ALA A 561 -7.20 3.51 -22.51
N ASP A 562 -6.68 3.92 -23.65
CA ASP A 562 -7.15 5.11 -24.38
C ASP A 562 -8.60 4.98 -24.85
N LYS A 563 -9.01 3.77 -25.28
CA LYS A 563 -10.40 3.50 -25.64
C LYS A 563 -11.37 3.61 -24.45
N LEU A 564 -10.95 3.12 -23.29
CA LEU A 564 -11.79 3.16 -22.07
C LEU A 564 -11.80 4.54 -21.42
N ASN A 565 -10.76 5.34 -21.59
CA ASN A 565 -10.71 6.73 -21.12
C ASN A 565 -11.83 7.60 -21.70
N ARG A 566 -12.39 7.25 -22.86
CA ARG A 566 -13.55 7.98 -23.42
C ARG A 566 -14.75 8.01 -22.49
N LEU A 567 -14.98 6.95 -21.68
CA LEU A 567 -16.05 6.94 -20.68
C LEU A 567 -15.67 7.73 -19.42
N GLU A 568 -14.37 7.84 -19.09
CA GLU A 568 -13.88 8.69 -18.01
C GLU A 568 -14.06 10.19 -18.32
N ASP A 569 -14.02 10.56 -19.59
CA ASP A 569 -14.21 11.95 -20.03
C ASP A 569 -15.68 12.39 -20.01
N ILE A 570 -16.63 11.44 -19.91
CA ILE A 570 -18.06 11.75 -19.83
C ILE A 570 -18.44 12.01 -18.37
N LYS A 571 -18.45 13.31 -18.01
CA LYS A 571 -18.83 13.76 -16.67
C LYS A 571 -20.33 13.67 -16.45
N ILE A 572 -20.72 13.20 -15.27
CA ILE A 572 -22.09 13.21 -14.77
C ILE A 572 -22.27 14.51 -13.98
N PRO A 573 -23.28 15.37 -14.31
CA PRO A 573 -23.54 16.59 -13.54
C PRO A 573 -23.82 16.29 -12.06
N GLU A 574 -23.36 17.12 -11.14
CA GLU A 574 -23.55 16.92 -9.70
C GLU A 574 -25.02 16.84 -9.29
N ASN A 575 -25.89 17.59 -9.98
CA ASN A 575 -27.34 17.61 -9.77
C ASN A 575 -28.11 16.64 -10.67
N PHE A 576 -27.44 15.60 -11.21
CA PHE A 576 -28.05 14.64 -12.12
C PHE A 576 -29.23 13.91 -11.44
N ASN A 577 -30.40 13.96 -12.08
CA ASN A 577 -31.61 13.38 -11.54
C ASN A 577 -31.80 11.91 -11.95
N TYR A 578 -31.24 10.99 -11.17
CA TYR A 578 -31.38 9.56 -11.39
C TYR A 578 -32.84 9.05 -11.31
N ASN A 579 -33.75 9.80 -10.66
CA ASN A 579 -35.17 9.43 -10.60
C ASN A 579 -35.89 9.60 -11.94
N ALA A 580 -35.44 10.52 -12.78
CA ALA A 580 -36.01 10.74 -14.11
C ALA A 580 -35.81 9.53 -15.04
N LEU A 581 -34.82 8.68 -14.76
CA LEU A 581 -34.47 7.51 -15.57
C LEU A 581 -35.34 6.28 -15.16
N LYS A 582 -36.53 6.15 -15.79
CA LYS A 582 -37.45 5.06 -15.48
C LYS A 582 -36.89 3.66 -15.81
N SER A 583 -35.98 3.58 -16.79
CA SER A 583 -35.42 2.33 -17.30
C SER A 583 -34.19 1.83 -16.51
N LEU A 584 -33.72 2.59 -15.50
CA LEU A 584 -32.67 2.09 -14.59
C LEU A 584 -33.24 1.02 -13.67
N SER A 585 -32.45 -0.02 -13.38
CA SER A 585 -32.76 -0.98 -12.33
C SER A 585 -32.89 -0.27 -10.97
N TYR A 586 -33.75 -0.81 -10.10
CA TYR A 586 -33.96 -0.24 -8.77
C TYR A 586 -32.64 -0.18 -7.98
N GLU A 587 -31.88 -1.26 -8.01
CA GLU A 587 -30.57 -1.35 -7.34
C GLU A 587 -29.58 -0.32 -7.88
N ALA A 588 -29.44 -0.21 -9.20
CA ALA A 588 -28.55 0.78 -9.82
C ALA A 588 -28.96 2.20 -9.42
N LYS A 589 -30.24 2.50 -9.43
CA LYS A 589 -30.77 3.83 -9.07
C LYS A 589 -30.41 4.22 -7.63
N GLU A 590 -30.61 3.31 -6.67
CA GLU A 590 -30.30 3.58 -5.25
C GLU A 590 -28.80 3.74 -5.02
N LYS A 591 -27.97 2.89 -5.65
CA LYS A 591 -26.52 2.98 -5.54
C LYS A 591 -25.95 4.23 -6.22
N LEU A 592 -26.44 4.58 -7.41
CA LEU A 592 -26.01 5.80 -8.11
C LEU A 592 -26.36 7.07 -7.32
N LYS A 593 -27.52 7.13 -6.68
CA LYS A 593 -27.91 8.24 -5.79
C LYS A 593 -27.01 8.35 -4.56
N LYS A 594 -26.67 7.21 -3.96
CA LYS A 594 -25.83 7.16 -2.75
C LYS A 594 -24.39 7.54 -3.08
N ILE A 595 -23.80 6.94 -4.13
CA ILE A 595 -22.40 7.07 -4.48
C ILE A 595 -22.12 8.38 -5.25
N LYS A 596 -23.06 8.83 -6.08
CA LYS A 596 -22.94 10.04 -6.92
C LYS A 596 -21.62 10.05 -7.73
N PRO A 597 -21.45 9.08 -8.64
CA PRO A 597 -20.22 9.00 -9.45
C PRO A 597 -20.07 10.23 -10.31
N ARG A 598 -18.81 10.69 -10.51
CA ARG A 598 -18.49 11.89 -11.33
C ARG A 598 -18.44 11.61 -12.83
N THR A 599 -18.20 10.34 -13.21
CA THR A 599 -18.08 9.95 -14.63
C THR A 599 -18.89 8.68 -14.91
N LEU A 600 -19.22 8.44 -16.18
CA LEU A 600 -19.90 7.21 -16.59
C LEU A 600 -19.04 5.96 -16.36
N SER A 601 -17.74 6.07 -16.52
CA SER A 601 -16.84 4.97 -16.20
C SER A 601 -16.89 4.60 -14.72
N GLN A 602 -16.92 5.58 -13.82
CA GLN A 602 -17.13 5.33 -12.39
C GLN A 602 -18.49 4.66 -12.11
N ALA A 603 -19.56 5.17 -12.74
CA ALA A 603 -20.88 4.56 -12.63
C ALA A 603 -20.86 3.09 -13.04
N SER A 604 -20.16 2.73 -14.11
CA SER A 604 -20.07 1.35 -14.60
C SER A 604 -19.32 0.38 -13.65
N ARG A 605 -18.48 0.90 -12.76
CA ARG A 605 -17.73 0.10 -11.77
C ARG A 605 -18.49 -0.12 -10.46
N ILE A 606 -19.61 0.57 -10.26
CA ILE A 606 -20.46 0.37 -9.07
C ILE A 606 -21.11 -1.01 -9.15
N SER A 607 -20.93 -1.81 -8.11
CA SER A 607 -21.59 -3.13 -8.01
C SER A 607 -23.11 -2.98 -8.07
N GLY A 608 -23.76 -3.72 -8.98
CA GLY A 608 -25.21 -3.63 -9.21
C GLY A 608 -25.63 -2.61 -10.28
N VAL A 609 -24.69 -1.92 -10.90
CA VAL A 609 -24.92 -1.11 -12.12
C VAL A 609 -24.52 -1.95 -13.33
N SER A 610 -25.46 -2.24 -14.21
CA SER A 610 -25.26 -3.06 -15.40
C SER A 610 -24.84 -2.24 -16.62
N PRO A 611 -24.24 -2.85 -17.68
CA PRO A 611 -23.98 -2.17 -18.94
C PRO A 611 -25.22 -1.53 -19.58
N SER A 612 -26.42 -2.13 -19.38
CA SER A 612 -27.68 -1.55 -19.83
C SER A 612 -28.05 -0.28 -19.08
N ASP A 613 -27.79 -0.22 -17.76
CA ASP A 613 -28.02 1.01 -16.97
C ASP A 613 -27.09 2.15 -17.48
N ILE A 614 -25.83 1.86 -17.81
CA ILE A 614 -24.92 2.83 -18.40
C ILE A 614 -25.40 3.31 -19.76
N SER A 615 -25.91 2.42 -20.61
CA SER A 615 -26.49 2.79 -21.90
C SER A 615 -27.70 3.73 -21.74
N VAL A 616 -28.57 3.48 -20.77
CA VAL A 616 -29.71 4.36 -20.43
C VAL A 616 -29.20 5.75 -20.01
N MET A 617 -28.16 5.82 -19.19
CA MET A 617 -27.56 7.09 -18.77
C MET A 617 -26.97 7.85 -19.98
N LEU A 618 -26.20 7.16 -20.84
CA LEU A 618 -25.62 7.73 -22.06
C LEU A 618 -26.69 8.40 -22.95
N VAL A 619 -27.75 7.65 -23.27
CA VAL A 619 -28.85 8.15 -24.10
C VAL A 619 -29.54 9.37 -23.46
N HIS A 620 -29.77 9.35 -22.15
CA HIS A 620 -30.39 10.46 -21.42
C HIS A 620 -29.49 11.71 -21.39
N MET A 621 -28.19 11.53 -21.39
CA MET A 621 -27.20 12.62 -21.44
C MET A 621 -26.97 13.13 -22.88
N GLY A 622 -27.69 12.62 -23.89
CA GLY A 622 -27.56 13.03 -25.29
C GLY A 622 -26.24 12.63 -25.96
N ARG A 623 -25.69 11.52 -25.53
CA ARG A 623 -24.38 11.02 -25.99
C ARG A 623 -24.50 9.65 -26.68
#